data_58adbac917050fbc0adf1dd789cf335b
#
_entry.id   58adbac917050fbc0adf1dd789cf335b
#
_cell.length_a   1.000
_cell.length_b   1.000
_cell.length_c   1.000
_cell.angle_alpha   90.00
_cell.angle_beta   90.00
_cell.angle_gamma   90.00
#
_symmetry.space_group_name_H-M   'P 1'
#
loop_
_entity.id
_entity.type
_entity.pdbx_description
1 polymer ?
#
loop_
_entity_poly.entity_id
_entity_poly.type
_entity_poly.pdbx_seq_one_letter_code
_entity_poly.pdbx_strand_id
1 'polypeptide(L)'
;MISANRDEIAQILQKDNKNLTEEELNKKINEEVQKKKEKAQKILAQVKADKSQFEKLARENSDDVASAKQGGDLGFFAKEEMVEPFAVVAFNQKPNTISDIVETPYGFHIIMVTDRAVAGVEPYEKVKEEIKTYLTNSQQVEILQKYIESLRQKAQIKYLDNAYNPETIQKEIKEASKDNKALMESQKQPPQNDKK
;
A
#
# COMPACT_ATOMS: atom_id res chain seq x y z
N MET A 1 10.42 -9.94 1.89
CA MET A 1 9.91 -9.92 0.51
C MET A 1 11.08 -9.86 -0.49
N ILE A 2 11.00 -10.60 -1.58
CA ILE A 2 11.91 -10.48 -2.74
C ILE A 2 11.11 -9.86 -3.86
N SER A 3 11.43 -8.62 -4.24
CA SER A 3 10.71 -7.90 -5.29
C SER A 3 10.83 -8.59 -6.64
N ALA A 4 9.71 -8.84 -7.28
CA ALA A 4 9.62 -9.44 -8.60
C ALA A 4 8.48 -8.81 -9.41
N ASN A 5 8.25 -7.51 -9.20
CA ASN A 5 7.26 -6.76 -9.96
C ASN A 5 7.66 -6.73 -11.44
N ARG A 6 6.82 -7.29 -12.29
CA ARG A 6 7.10 -7.46 -13.73
C ARG A 6 7.26 -6.13 -14.46
N ASP A 7 6.48 -5.13 -14.06
CA ASP A 7 6.52 -3.80 -14.69
C ASP A 7 7.82 -3.07 -14.35
N GLU A 8 8.27 -3.16 -13.09
CA GLU A 8 9.56 -2.60 -12.67
C GLU A 8 10.73 -3.29 -13.40
N ILE A 9 10.71 -4.62 -13.49
CA ILE A 9 11.71 -5.40 -14.23
C ILE A 9 11.71 -4.99 -15.71
N ALA A 10 10.53 -4.84 -16.31
CA ALA A 10 10.40 -4.40 -17.70
C ALA A 10 11.02 -3.02 -17.94
N GLN A 11 10.73 -2.06 -17.05
CA GLN A 11 11.27 -0.70 -17.14
C GLN A 11 12.80 -0.68 -17.02
N ILE A 12 13.37 -1.48 -16.11
CA ILE A 12 14.83 -1.61 -15.96
C ILE A 12 15.45 -2.20 -17.24
N LEU A 13 14.88 -3.30 -17.73
CA LEU A 13 15.40 -3.98 -18.94
C LEU A 13 15.32 -3.10 -20.20
N GLN A 14 14.24 -2.33 -20.35
CA GLN A 14 14.07 -1.39 -21.46
C GLN A 14 15.03 -0.20 -21.38
N LYS A 15 15.33 0.26 -20.17
CA LYS A 15 16.29 1.35 -19.96
C LYS A 15 17.70 0.93 -20.36
N ASP A 16 18.08 -0.31 -20.04
CA ASP A 16 19.40 -0.86 -20.34
C ASP A 16 19.54 -1.31 -21.82
N ASN A 17 18.43 -1.68 -22.46
CA ASN A 17 18.38 -2.22 -23.83
C ASN A 17 17.20 -1.64 -24.60
N LYS A 18 17.38 -0.51 -25.25
CA LYS A 18 16.33 0.22 -25.99
C LYS A 18 15.73 -0.50 -27.22
N ASN A 19 16.36 -1.56 -27.70
CA ASN A 19 16.01 -2.23 -28.97
C ASN A 19 15.49 -3.66 -28.77
N LEU A 20 14.98 -4.02 -27.59
CA LEU A 20 14.40 -5.33 -27.37
C LEU A 20 13.05 -5.45 -28.06
N THR A 21 12.83 -6.55 -28.76
CA THR A 21 11.48 -6.92 -29.20
C THR A 21 10.62 -7.30 -28.01
N GLU A 22 9.30 -7.27 -28.15
CA GLU A 22 8.38 -7.63 -27.08
C GLU A 22 8.58 -9.08 -26.60
N GLU A 23 8.88 -10.00 -27.51
CA GLU A 23 9.18 -11.40 -27.17
C GLU A 23 10.48 -11.53 -26.35
N GLU A 24 11.54 -10.85 -26.77
CA GLU A 24 12.82 -10.85 -26.04
C GLU A 24 12.69 -10.20 -24.65
N LEU A 25 11.91 -9.12 -24.55
CA LEU A 25 11.63 -8.47 -23.29
C LEU A 25 10.88 -9.42 -22.35
N ASN A 26 9.80 -10.04 -22.80
CA ASN A 26 9.03 -10.99 -22.01
C ASN A 26 9.86 -12.20 -21.57
N LYS A 27 10.75 -12.71 -22.43
CA LYS A 27 11.68 -13.78 -22.07
C LYS A 27 12.61 -13.37 -20.95
N LYS A 28 13.23 -12.19 -21.06
CA LYS A 28 14.15 -11.66 -20.04
C LYS A 28 13.43 -11.37 -18.73
N ILE A 29 12.20 -10.84 -18.76
CA ILE A 29 11.37 -10.66 -17.55
C ILE A 29 11.16 -12.00 -16.86
N ASN A 30 10.78 -13.05 -17.61
CA ASN A 30 10.55 -14.36 -17.03
C ASN A 30 11.83 -14.94 -16.42
N GLU A 31 12.97 -14.77 -17.07
CA GLU A 31 14.28 -15.19 -16.54
C GLU A 31 14.62 -14.46 -15.22
N GLU A 32 14.40 -13.17 -15.14
CA GLU A 32 14.63 -12.39 -13.91
C GLU A 32 13.66 -12.79 -12.79
N VAL A 33 12.38 -12.94 -13.09
CA VAL A 33 11.38 -13.43 -12.12
C VAL A 33 11.77 -14.80 -11.59
N GLN A 34 12.25 -15.70 -12.46
CA GLN A 34 12.70 -17.04 -12.06
C GLN A 34 13.92 -16.97 -11.12
N LYS A 35 14.91 -16.13 -11.42
CA LYS A 35 16.07 -15.90 -10.52
C LYS A 35 15.64 -15.37 -9.14
N LYS A 36 14.67 -14.46 -9.12
CA LYS A 36 14.11 -13.92 -7.87
C LYS A 36 13.39 -15.01 -7.07
N LYS A 37 12.64 -15.89 -7.75
CA LYS A 37 11.98 -17.05 -7.13
C LYS A 37 12.99 -18.02 -6.52
N GLU A 38 14.06 -18.33 -7.24
CA GLU A 38 15.15 -19.19 -6.73
C GLU A 38 15.84 -18.58 -5.52
N LYS A 39 16.07 -17.24 -5.51
CA LYS A 39 16.57 -16.52 -4.34
C LYS A 39 15.62 -16.69 -3.15
N ALA A 40 14.32 -16.50 -3.35
CA ALA A 40 13.31 -16.70 -2.31
C ALA A 40 13.30 -18.15 -1.78
N GLN A 41 13.44 -19.15 -2.67
CA GLN A 41 13.51 -20.56 -2.27
C GLN A 41 14.72 -20.87 -1.40
N LYS A 42 15.90 -20.31 -1.72
CA LYS A 42 17.11 -20.45 -0.91
C LYS A 42 16.93 -19.87 0.49
N ILE A 43 16.33 -18.66 0.57
CA ILE A 43 16.04 -18.02 1.86
C ILE A 43 15.01 -18.85 2.64
N LEU A 44 13.95 -19.33 1.98
CA LEU A 44 12.96 -20.20 2.61
C LEU A 44 13.58 -21.46 3.22
N ALA A 45 14.50 -22.10 2.50
CA ALA A 45 15.20 -23.27 3.02
C ALA A 45 16.01 -22.94 4.28
N GLN A 46 16.68 -21.80 4.32
CA GLN A 46 17.45 -21.33 5.47
C GLN A 46 16.56 -21.05 6.69
N VAL A 47 15.45 -20.30 6.51
CA VAL A 47 14.55 -20.00 7.64
C VAL A 47 13.77 -21.24 8.10
N LYS A 48 13.47 -22.19 7.22
CA LYS A 48 12.87 -23.47 7.63
C LYS A 48 13.84 -24.36 8.42
N ALA A 49 15.13 -24.29 8.13
CA ALA A 49 16.16 -24.98 8.90
C ALA A 49 16.38 -24.34 10.27
N ASP A 50 16.36 -23.02 10.35
CA ASP A 50 16.53 -22.27 11.59
C ASP A 50 15.68 -21.00 11.58
N LYS A 51 14.55 -21.04 12.28
CA LYS A 51 13.59 -19.92 12.37
C LYS A 51 14.18 -18.67 13.04
N SER A 52 15.17 -18.83 13.91
CA SER A 52 15.82 -17.72 14.62
C SER A 52 16.57 -16.78 13.64
N GLN A 53 16.89 -17.26 12.46
CA GLN A 53 17.54 -16.50 11.40
C GLN A 53 16.59 -15.59 10.61
N PHE A 54 15.27 -15.69 10.84
CA PHE A 54 14.27 -14.97 10.02
C PHE A 54 14.53 -13.48 9.97
N GLU A 55 14.66 -12.83 11.12
CA GLU A 55 14.91 -11.39 11.19
C GLU A 55 16.22 -10.98 10.52
N LYS A 56 17.29 -11.75 10.76
CA LYS A 56 18.60 -11.48 10.14
C LYS A 56 18.51 -11.58 8.61
N LEU A 57 17.93 -12.68 8.12
CA LEU A 57 17.77 -12.91 6.68
C LEU A 57 16.84 -11.87 6.03
N ALA A 58 15.81 -11.39 6.76
CA ALA A 58 14.97 -10.30 6.30
C ALA A 58 15.76 -8.98 6.17
N ARG A 59 16.58 -8.62 7.16
CA ARG A 59 17.45 -7.43 7.11
C ARG A 59 18.44 -7.47 5.94
N GLU A 60 19.00 -8.64 5.66
CA GLU A 60 20.06 -8.80 4.66
C GLU A 60 19.53 -8.95 3.23
N ASN A 61 18.32 -9.47 3.07
CA ASN A 61 17.84 -9.93 1.76
C ASN A 61 16.51 -9.33 1.30
N SER A 62 15.74 -8.70 2.20
CA SER A 62 14.44 -8.16 1.83
C SER A 62 14.59 -6.89 0.97
N ASP A 63 13.86 -6.85 -0.12
CA ASP A 63 13.74 -5.67 -0.99
C ASP A 63 12.69 -4.67 -0.45
N ASP A 64 11.89 -5.06 0.57
CA ASP A 64 11.07 -4.13 1.35
C ASP A 64 11.92 -3.42 2.40
N VAL A 65 12.46 -2.28 2.00
CA VAL A 65 13.41 -1.50 2.82
C VAL A 65 12.79 -1.01 4.12
N ALA A 66 11.48 -0.78 4.14
CA ALA A 66 10.79 -0.26 5.31
C ALA A 66 10.76 -1.30 6.44
N SER A 67 10.26 -2.49 6.17
CA SER A 67 10.20 -3.57 7.17
C SER A 67 11.55 -4.29 7.36
N ALA A 68 12.42 -4.33 6.36
CA ALA A 68 13.74 -4.96 6.46
C ALA A 68 14.57 -4.43 7.64
N LYS A 69 14.55 -3.11 7.87
CA LYS A 69 15.25 -2.47 9.00
C LYS A 69 14.79 -2.98 10.36
N GLN A 70 13.55 -3.43 10.44
CA GLN A 70 12.92 -4.00 11.64
C GLN A 70 12.91 -5.54 11.61
N GLY A 71 13.73 -6.18 10.74
CA GLY A 71 13.78 -7.63 10.63
C GLY A 71 12.58 -8.25 9.91
N GLY A 72 11.84 -7.44 9.13
CA GLY A 72 10.64 -7.87 8.44
C GLY A 72 9.36 -7.77 9.28
N ASP A 73 9.44 -7.15 10.47
CA ASP A 73 8.27 -6.93 11.32
C ASP A 73 7.34 -5.89 10.69
N LEU A 74 6.07 -6.27 10.55
CA LEU A 74 4.99 -5.43 10.00
C LEU A 74 4.05 -4.94 11.12
N GLY A 75 4.29 -5.34 12.38
CA GLY A 75 3.35 -5.11 13.47
C GLY A 75 2.02 -5.86 13.27
N PHE A 76 1.00 -5.45 14.04
CA PHE A 76 -0.36 -5.93 13.83
C PHE A 76 -1.03 -5.18 12.69
N PHE A 77 -1.72 -5.91 11.84
CA PHE A 77 -2.46 -5.38 10.71
C PHE A 77 -3.81 -6.08 10.53
N ALA A 78 -4.78 -5.39 9.94
CA ALA A 78 -6.05 -5.96 9.55
C ALA A 78 -5.95 -6.67 8.19
N LYS A 79 -6.88 -7.60 7.94
CA LYS A 79 -6.86 -8.39 6.70
C LYS A 79 -6.98 -7.51 5.45
N GLU A 80 -7.76 -6.46 5.55
CA GLU A 80 -8.08 -5.52 4.47
C GLU A 80 -6.91 -4.58 4.12
N GLU A 81 -5.90 -4.50 4.99
CA GLU A 81 -4.71 -3.67 4.77
C GLU A 81 -3.66 -4.35 3.89
N MET A 82 -3.82 -5.65 3.65
CA MET A 82 -2.86 -6.45 2.90
C MET A 82 -3.46 -6.97 1.60
N VAL A 83 -2.59 -7.17 0.59
CA VAL A 83 -3.03 -7.83 -0.65
C VAL A 83 -3.51 -9.25 -0.39
N GLU A 84 -4.58 -9.64 -1.10
CA GLU A 84 -5.32 -10.87 -0.83
C GLU A 84 -4.45 -12.13 -0.69
N PRO A 85 -3.49 -12.43 -1.58
CA PRO A 85 -2.67 -13.66 -1.44
C PRO A 85 -1.85 -13.67 -0.15
N PHE A 86 -1.32 -12.51 0.28
CA PHE A 86 -0.58 -12.37 1.52
C PHE A 86 -1.51 -12.53 2.73
N ALA A 87 -2.64 -11.81 2.72
CA ALA A 87 -3.63 -11.83 3.79
C ALA A 87 -4.17 -13.24 4.04
N VAL A 88 -4.54 -13.98 2.97
CA VAL A 88 -5.04 -15.35 3.09
C VAL A 88 -4.06 -16.25 3.82
N VAL A 89 -2.77 -16.18 3.48
CA VAL A 89 -1.76 -17.00 4.15
C VAL A 89 -1.52 -16.54 5.59
N ALA A 90 -1.31 -15.24 5.80
CA ALA A 90 -1.02 -14.69 7.13
C ALA A 90 -2.16 -14.98 8.12
N PHE A 91 -3.43 -14.86 7.68
CA PHE A 91 -4.58 -15.07 8.58
C PHE A 91 -4.97 -16.54 8.78
N ASN A 92 -4.57 -17.46 7.91
CA ASN A 92 -4.82 -18.90 8.07
C ASN A 92 -3.65 -19.65 8.73
N GLN A 93 -2.46 -19.07 8.73
CA GLN A 93 -1.25 -19.70 9.25
C GLN A 93 -1.23 -19.70 10.78
N LYS A 94 -0.76 -20.79 11.39
CA LYS A 94 -0.57 -20.85 12.85
C LYS A 94 0.57 -19.94 13.29
N PRO A 95 0.47 -19.29 14.47
CA PRO A 95 1.59 -18.55 15.05
C PRO A 95 2.86 -19.39 15.14
N ASN A 96 4.01 -18.74 15.01
CA ASN A 96 5.33 -19.33 15.03
C ASN A 96 5.60 -20.40 13.95
N THR A 97 4.85 -20.38 12.85
CA THR A 97 5.13 -21.21 11.67
C THR A 97 5.63 -20.34 10.52
N ILE A 98 6.33 -20.95 9.56
CA ILE A 98 6.83 -20.28 8.36
C ILE A 98 6.00 -20.78 7.18
N SER A 99 5.51 -19.84 6.35
CA SER A 99 4.78 -20.17 5.12
C SER A 99 5.69 -20.78 4.06
N ASP A 100 5.08 -21.36 3.05
CA ASP A 100 5.72 -21.49 1.74
C ASP A 100 5.83 -20.12 1.07
N ILE A 101 6.43 -20.06 -0.12
CA ILE A 101 6.54 -18.82 -0.88
C ILE A 101 5.15 -18.38 -1.30
N VAL A 102 4.78 -17.16 -0.95
CA VAL A 102 3.54 -16.51 -1.36
C VAL A 102 3.86 -15.54 -2.48
N GLU A 103 3.25 -15.75 -3.63
CA GLU A 103 3.39 -14.88 -4.78
C GLU A 103 2.33 -13.78 -4.74
N THR A 104 2.75 -12.54 -4.92
CA THR A 104 1.90 -11.36 -5.00
C THR A 104 2.32 -10.48 -6.18
N PRO A 105 1.55 -9.45 -6.57
CA PRO A 105 1.98 -8.50 -7.60
C PRO A 105 3.31 -7.79 -7.31
N TYR A 106 3.73 -7.74 -6.05
CA TYR A 106 4.99 -7.11 -5.62
C TYR A 106 6.18 -8.06 -5.66
N GLY A 107 5.94 -9.40 -5.67
CA GLY A 107 7.00 -10.40 -5.68
C GLY A 107 6.72 -11.57 -4.76
N PHE A 108 7.79 -12.16 -4.25
CA PHE A 108 7.77 -13.38 -3.44
C PHE A 108 7.93 -13.07 -1.96
N HIS A 109 7.00 -13.56 -1.16
CA HIS A 109 6.97 -13.35 0.29
C HIS A 109 7.17 -14.68 1.02
N ILE A 110 7.92 -14.61 2.13
CA ILE A 110 8.00 -15.66 3.15
C ILE A 110 7.42 -15.03 4.40
N ILE A 111 6.38 -15.65 4.96
CA ILE A 111 5.60 -15.09 6.05
C ILE A 111 5.82 -15.93 7.31
N MET A 112 6.06 -15.25 8.42
CA MET A 112 6.04 -15.84 9.74
C MET A 112 5.09 -15.03 10.61
N VAL A 113 4.02 -15.65 11.07
CA VAL A 113 3.10 -15.05 12.03
C VAL A 113 3.69 -15.21 13.42
N THR A 114 3.97 -14.13 14.10
CA THR A 114 4.53 -14.15 15.46
C THR A 114 3.44 -14.19 16.51
N ASP A 115 2.37 -13.40 16.32
CA ASP A 115 1.26 -13.30 17.25
C ASP A 115 -0.06 -13.03 16.51
N ARG A 116 -1.18 -13.19 17.23
CA ARG A 116 -2.53 -12.87 16.73
C ARG A 116 -3.27 -12.07 17.78
N ALA A 117 -3.71 -10.90 17.40
CA ALA A 117 -4.72 -10.18 18.16
C ALA A 117 -6.11 -10.68 17.75
N VAL A 118 -6.92 -11.04 18.71
CA VAL A 118 -8.35 -11.30 18.46
C VAL A 118 -9.01 -9.94 18.33
N ALA A 119 -9.72 -9.73 17.22
CA ALA A 119 -10.55 -8.54 17.08
C ALA A 119 -11.54 -8.51 18.26
N GLY A 120 -11.38 -7.56 19.13
CA GLY A 120 -12.18 -7.39 20.33
C GLY A 120 -12.24 -5.94 20.73
N VAL A 121 -13.23 -5.59 21.53
CA VAL A 121 -13.30 -4.27 22.14
C VAL A 121 -12.28 -4.26 23.29
N GLU A 122 -11.25 -3.42 23.17
CA GLU A 122 -10.34 -3.17 24.28
C GLU A 122 -11.12 -2.65 25.49
N PRO A 123 -10.81 -3.11 26.72
CA PRO A 123 -11.41 -2.59 27.93
C PRO A 123 -11.23 -1.06 28.00
N TYR A 124 -12.33 -0.35 28.31
CA TYR A 124 -12.34 1.12 28.36
C TYR A 124 -11.17 1.71 29.18
N GLU A 125 -10.82 1.06 30.30
CA GLU A 125 -9.73 1.54 31.18
C GLU A 125 -8.35 1.55 30.48
N LYS A 126 -8.15 0.68 29.49
CA LYS A 126 -6.90 0.67 28.71
C LYS A 126 -6.84 1.78 27.66
N VAL A 127 -7.97 2.08 27.02
CA VAL A 127 -8.03 3.02 25.89
C VAL A 127 -8.52 4.42 26.30
N LYS A 128 -8.92 4.60 27.55
CA LYS A 128 -9.47 5.84 28.08
C LYS A 128 -8.61 7.08 27.80
N GLU A 129 -7.33 7.01 28.08
CA GLU A 129 -6.41 8.15 27.87
C GLU A 129 -6.17 8.40 26.38
N GLU A 130 -6.15 7.38 25.56
CA GLU A 130 -6.04 7.49 24.10
C GLU A 130 -7.29 8.15 23.52
N ILE A 131 -8.48 7.69 23.90
CA ILE A 131 -9.76 8.28 23.50
C ILE A 131 -9.83 9.74 23.94
N LYS A 132 -9.43 10.05 25.18
CA LYS A 132 -9.41 11.42 25.69
C LYS A 132 -8.49 12.31 24.87
N THR A 133 -7.30 11.83 24.54
CA THR A 133 -6.34 12.56 23.70
C THR A 133 -6.91 12.80 22.31
N TYR A 134 -7.48 11.77 21.68
CA TYR A 134 -8.14 11.87 20.39
C TYR A 134 -9.26 12.91 20.38
N LEU A 135 -10.18 12.84 21.35
CA LEU A 135 -11.30 13.76 21.46
C LEU A 135 -10.82 15.21 21.74
N THR A 136 -9.80 15.37 22.58
CA THR A 136 -9.22 16.69 22.87
C THR A 136 -8.62 17.32 21.62
N ASN A 137 -7.83 16.56 20.86
CA ASN A 137 -7.24 17.01 19.60
C ASN A 137 -8.31 17.34 18.56
N SER A 138 -9.33 16.49 18.44
CA SER A 138 -10.46 16.72 17.53
C SER A 138 -11.21 18.00 17.87
N GLN A 139 -11.50 18.23 19.15
CA GLN A 139 -12.15 19.47 19.62
C GLN A 139 -11.28 20.72 19.38
N GLN A 140 -9.98 20.62 19.59
CA GLN A 140 -9.06 21.74 19.32
C GLN A 140 -9.06 22.13 17.84
N VAL A 141 -9.05 21.15 16.94
CA VAL A 141 -9.13 21.41 15.49
C VAL A 141 -10.46 22.08 15.15
N GLU A 142 -11.58 21.58 15.69
CA GLU A 142 -12.90 22.18 15.43
C GLU A 142 -13.00 23.63 15.95
N ILE A 143 -12.51 23.89 17.16
CA ILE A 143 -12.48 25.24 17.72
C ILE A 143 -11.62 26.18 16.87
N LEU A 144 -10.45 25.71 16.46
CA LEU A 144 -9.55 26.49 15.60
C LEU A 144 -10.19 26.80 14.24
N GLN A 145 -10.86 25.83 13.62
CA GLN A 145 -11.59 26.06 12.37
C GLN A 145 -12.71 27.09 12.53
N LYS A 146 -13.51 26.97 13.59
CA LYS A 146 -14.57 27.95 13.89
C LYS A 146 -14.00 29.35 14.15
N TYR A 147 -12.86 29.43 14.84
CA TYR A 147 -12.19 30.69 15.09
C TYR A 147 -11.66 31.33 13.80
N ILE A 148 -10.98 30.54 12.95
CA ILE A 148 -10.50 31.01 11.64
C ILE A 148 -11.68 31.50 10.78
N GLU A 149 -12.79 30.77 10.76
CA GLU A 149 -13.96 31.16 10.00
C GLU A 149 -14.56 32.49 10.54
N SER A 150 -14.62 32.64 11.86
CA SER A 150 -15.07 33.88 12.47
C SER A 150 -14.16 35.08 12.14
N LEU A 151 -12.86 34.86 12.03
CA LEU A 151 -11.90 35.87 11.60
C LEU A 151 -12.09 36.23 10.12
N ARG A 152 -12.31 35.24 9.27
CA ARG A 152 -12.57 35.43 7.82
C ARG A 152 -13.82 36.28 7.61
N GLN A 153 -14.89 36.02 8.35
CA GLN A 153 -16.14 36.79 8.26
C GLN A 153 -15.98 38.26 8.70
N LYS A 154 -15.06 38.50 9.68
CA LYS A 154 -14.80 39.86 10.16
C LYS A 154 -13.75 40.62 9.35
N ALA A 155 -12.90 39.89 8.63
CA ALA A 155 -11.84 40.48 7.82
C ALA A 155 -12.36 40.90 6.44
N GLN A 156 -11.96 42.09 5.98
CA GLN A 156 -12.15 42.48 4.58
C GLN A 156 -11.01 41.90 3.74
N ILE A 157 -11.19 40.64 3.31
CA ILE A 157 -10.18 39.95 2.51
C ILE A 157 -10.34 40.36 1.04
N LYS A 158 -9.29 40.96 0.47
CA LYS A 158 -9.22 41.30 -0.95
C LYS A 158 -8.26 40.33 -1.63
N TYR A 159 -8.77 39.51 -2.51
CA TYR A 159 -7.94 38.62 -3.34
C TYR A 159 -7.38 39.43 -4.51
N LEU A 160 -6.06 39.53 -4.61
CA LEU A 160 -5.38 40.27 -5.70
C LEU A 160 -5.31 39.42 -6.98
N ASP A 161 -5.34 38.11 -6.81
CA ASP A 161 -5.42 37.15 -7.92
C ASP A 161 -6.63 36.23 -7.70
N ASN A 162 -7.44 36.09 -8.75
CA ASN A 162 -8.67 35.29 -8.72
C ASN A 162 -8.41 33.79 -8.52
N ALA A 163 -7.22 33.31 -8.88
CA ALA A 163 -6.81 31.93 -8.68
C ALA A 163 -6.80 31.52 -7.17
N TYR A 164 -6.64 32.49 -6.27
CA TYR A 164 -6.66 32.25 -4.81
C TYR A 164 -8.01 32.56 -4.16
N ASN A 165 -9.02 32.95 -4.96
CA ASN A 165 -10.35 33.20 -4.42
C ASN A 165 -11.04 31.86 -4.12
N PRO A 166 -11.49 31.60 -2.87
CA PRO A 166 -12.15 30.35 -2.49
C PRO A 166 -13.36 30.00 -3.37
N GLU A 167 -14.12 30.96 -3.85
CA GLU A 167 -15.26 30.73 -4.72
C GLU A 167 -14.83 30.20 -6.10
N THR A 168 -13.74 30.73 -6.64
CA THR A 168 -13.16 30.27 -7.90
C THR A 168 -12.63 28.82 -7.75
N ILE A 169 -11.86 28.58 -6.68
CA ILE A 169 -11.30 27.24 -6.37
C ILE A 169 -12.44 26.22 -6.19
N GLN A 170 -13.49 26.56 -5.44
CA GLN A 170 -14.62 25.64 -5.23
C GLN A 170 -15.38 25.36 -6.53
N LYS A 171 -15.47 26.33 -7.45
CA LYS A 171 -16.09 26.14 -8.75
C LYS A 171 -15.27 25.18 -9.61
N GLU A 172 -13.95 25.38 -9.68
CA GLU A 172 -13.03 24.51 -10.41
C GLU A 172 -13.03 23.08 -9.87
N ILE A 173 -13.03 22.89 -8.55
CA ILE A 173 -13.14 21.56 -7.92
C ILE A 173 -14.46 20.88 -8.29
N LYS A 174 -15.58 21.60 -8.29
CA LYS A 174 -16.88 21.05 -8.67
C LYS A 174 -16.95 20.68 -10.16
N GLU A 175 -16.34 21.47 -11.02
CA GLU A 175 -16.26 21.19 -12.45
C GLU A 175 -15.38 19.96 -12.71
N ALA A 176 -14.17 19.91 -12.15
CA ALA A 176 -13.28 18.76 -12.26
C ALA A 176 -13.89 17.45 -11.70
N SER A 177 -14.69 17.54 -10.63
CA SER A 177 -15.38 16.36 -10.07
C SER A 177 -16.52 15.87 -10.97
N LYS A 178 -17.18 16.74 -11.73
CA LYS A 178 -18.20 16.37 -12.73
C LYS A 178 -17.56 15.67 -13.93
N ASP A 179 -16.44 16.20 -14.42
CA ASP A 179 -15.71 15.63 -15.55
C ASP A 179 -15.17 14.23 -15.22
N ASN A 180 -14.61 14.04 -14.03
CA ASN A 180 -14.19 12.72 -13.54
C ASN A 180 -15.36 11.73 -13.42
N LYS A 181 -16.53 12.19 -12.96
CA LYS A 181 -17.71 11.32 -12.88
C LYS A 181 -18.22 10.94 -14.27
N ALA A 182 -18.25 11.88 -15.22
CA ALA A 182 -18.63 11.62 -16.62
C ALA A 182 -17.65 10.65 -17.30
N LEU A 183 -16.34 10.77 -17.01
CA LEU A 183 -15.31 9.86 -17.52
C LEU A 183 -15.48 8.42 -16.96
N MET A 184 -15.79 8.28 -15.68
CA MET A 184 -16.06 6.98 -15.07
C MET A 184 -17.37 6.34 -15.59
N GLU A 185 -18.38 7.13 -15.89
CA GLU A 185 -19.63 6.63 -16.45
C GLU A 185 -19.47 6.20 -17.92
N SER A 186 -18.65 6.90 -18.70
CA SER A 186 -18.34 6.53 -20.09
C SER A 186 -17.54 5.21 -20.21
N GLN A 187 -16.74 4.88 -19.21
CA GLN A 187 -15.98 3.62 -19.17
C GLN A 187 -16.80 2.40 -18.72
N LYS A 188 -18.03 2.62 -18.23
CA LYS A 188 -18.95 1.54 -17.79
C LYS A 188 -19.86 1.01 -18.88
N GLN A 189 -19.86 1.58 -20.10
CA GLN A 189 -20.65 1.02 -21.19
C GLN A 189 -19.92 -0.20 -21.79
N PRO A 190 -20.55 -1.40 -21.81
CA PRO A 190 -19.98 -2.56 -22.49
C PRO A 190 -19.95 -2.30 -24.01
N PRO A 191 -18.98 -2.89 -24.74
CA PRO A 191 -18.89 -2.71 -26.18
C PRO A 191 -20.18 -3.21 -26.86
N GLN A 192 -20.82 -2.33 -27.64
CA GLN A 192 -21.94 -2.74 -28.48
C GLN A 192 -21.42 -3.72 -29.53
N ASN A 193 -21.86 -4.97 -29.42
CA ASN A 193 -21.64 -5.97 -30.45
C ASN A 193 -22.48 -5.62 -31.67
N ASP A 194 -21.88 -5.01 -32.67
CA ASP A 194 -22.45 -4.94 -34.02
C ASP A 194 -22.39 -6.35 -34.64
N LYS A 195 -23.53 -7.05 -34.56
CA LYS A 195 -23.78 -8.20 -35.43
C LYS A 195 -24.18 -7.66 -36.80
N LYS A 196 -23.32 -7.88 -37.77
CA LYS A 196 -23.71 -8.05 -39.17
C LYS A 196 -23.15 -9.38 -39.68
#